data_442be9b275b6c638b04eba6d0be9e00c
#
_entry.id   442be9b275b6c638b04eba6d0be9e00c
#
_cell.length_a   1.000
_cell.length_b   1.000
_cell.length_c   1.000
_cell.angle_alpha   90.00
_cell.angle_beta   90.00
_cell.angle_gamma   90.00
#
_symmetry.space_group_name_H-M   'P 1'
#
loop_
_entity.id
_entity.type
_entity.pdbx_description
1 polymer ?
#
loop_
_entity_poly.entity_id
_entity_poly.type
_entity_poly.pdbx_seq_one_letter_code
_entity_poly.pdbx_strand_id
1 'polypeptide(L)'
;VQPMIAPLYDGASKIEVLLALLGRKKLGPAEAAAPAAAGAAPAAPAAPAEDAAYIAVRDTFAAVAGGLDETKWNFTLRDGFLKGSAFAKAGATPNVAAVAGIVAKAKPAAAPSDDALEIVLAPDSSVFDGRYTNNAWLQEAPDPVTKLTWDNAAWIGSVTFRRLGLKEGQHVKISVGGAEIEIPAIEAPGHATNSITLPLGYGQKGVGVVGSDRGVNAYTLRKQPGAFVLSGAKVEALATVAELAITQDQNTMEGRAIYREGTLDTFNQDPHFAGKTGMDSHIPENISFYKGQVGVKSDENPAGFDYETKHQWGMVIDLSKCIGCTACIVACQSENNIPVVGKDQVRKGRIMQWIRMDRYFAVPKWGKNNVEQESTWAEDNPTPEQLENAEMVSQPMACQQCEAAPCETVCPVNATVHTDDGLNAMAYNRCIGTRYCANNCPYTARRFNWFDYNKRNPLTETKVLGIKMNNLYAGPLGEKKEDESLRLQRNPNVTVRMRGVIEKCTYCVQRLESAKILQKQVQRDSKNFRVPTDTVKTACQQSCPADAIVFGDLADKNSAVVKAKASPRDYQVLKYIGTRPRTSYLARLRNPNPKMPGAENIAVWSKNQF
;
A
#
# COMPACT_ATOMS: atom_id res chain seq x y z
N VAL A 1 -14.66 4.56 -19.20
CA VAL A 1 -13.25 4.95 -19.32
C VAL A 1 -12.84 4.75 -20.76
N GLN A 2 -12.29 5.79 -21.39
CA GLN A 2 -11.80 5.73 -22.76
C GLN A 2 -10.40 5.11 -22.80
N PRO A 3 -10.08 4.30 -23.81
CA PRO A 3 -8.70 3.86 -24.03
C PRO A 3 -7.82 5.05 -24.39
N MET A 4 -6.68 5.20 -23.71
CA MET A 4 -5.75 6.31 -23.93
C MET A 4 -4.60 5.93 -24.85
N ILE A 5 -4.36 4.63 -25.04
CA ILE A 5 -3.31 4.08 -25.91
C ILE A 5 -3.84 2.84 -26.64
N ALA A 6 -3.25 2.52 -27.79
CA ALA A 6 -3.50 1.26 -28.47
C ALA A 6 -3.03 0.06 -27.61
N PRO A 7 -3.70 -1.11 -27.70
CA PRO A 7 -3.23 -2.31 -27.03
C PRO A 7 -1.80 -2.67 -27.46
N LEU A 8 -0.93 -2.95 -26.50
CA LEU A 8 0.49 -3.28 -26.78
C LEU A 8 0.69 -4.70 -27.34
N TYR A 9 -0.28 -5.59 -27.11
CA TYR A 9 -0.18 -7.02 -27.43
C TYR A 9 -1.43 -7.55 -28.13
N ASP A 10 -2.00 -6.77 -29.03
CA ASP A 10 -3.21 -7.13 -29.77
C ASP A 10 -4.39 -7.60 -28.89
N GLY A 11 -4.43 -7.10 -27.66
CA GLY A 11 -5.48 -7.42 -26.70
C GLY A 11 -6.83 -6.88 -27.15
N ALA A 12 -7.88 -7.69 -27.06
CA ALA A 12 -9.24 -7.29 -27.34
C ALA A 12 -10.01 -6.95 -26.07
N SER A 13 -10.79 -5.88 -26.10
CA SER A 13 -11.72 -5.54 -25.02
C SER A 13 -12.90 -6.52 -24.95
N LYS A 14 -13.58 -6.57 -23.80
CA LYS A 14 -14.81 -7.39 -23.66
C LYS A 14 -15.87 -7.06 -24.70
N ILE A 15 -16.01 -5.79 -25.06
CA ILE A 15 -16.96 -5.32 -26.08
C ILE A 15 -16.55 -5.86 -27.46
N GLU A 16 -15.27 -5.80 -27.81
CA GLU A 16 -14.76 -6.33 -29.07
C GLU A 16 -14.96 -7.83 -29.19
N VAL A 17 -14.71 -8.59 -28.12
CA VAL A 17 -14.96 -10.03 -28.10
C VAL A 17 -16.46 -10.33 -28.31
N LEU A 18 -17.35 -9.59 -27.64
CA LEU A 18 -18.80 -9.74 -27.82
C LEU A 18 -19.25 -9.38 -29.24
N LEU A 19 -18.70 -8.31 -29.81
CA LEU A 19 -18.98 -7.92 -31.21
C LEU A 19 -18.50 -8.97 -32.20
N ALA A 20 -17.35 -9.60 -31.92
CA ALA A 20 -16.84 -10.70 -32.75
C ALA A 20 -17.76 -11.94 -32.68
N LEU A 21 -18.25 -12.29 -31.49
CA LEU A 21 -19.22 -13.38 -31.31
C LEU A 21 -20.54 -13.09 -32.04
N LEU A 22 -20.92 -11.81 -32.16
CA LEU A 22 -22.10 -11.38 -32.93
C LEU A 22 -21.81 -11.22 -34.43
N GLY A 23 -20.61 -11.55 -34.89
CA GLY A 23 -20.21 -11.40 -36.31
C GLY A 23 -20.05 -9.94 -36.76
N ARG A 24 -20.03 -8.97 -35.84
CA ARG A 24 -19.95 -7.52 -36.14
C ARG A 24 -18.53 -6.98 -36.19
N LYS A 25 -17.53 -7.72 -35.75
CA LYS A 25 -16.10 -7.40 -35.80
C LYS A 25 -15.28 -8.69 -35.98
N LYS A 26 -14.19 -8.64 -36.75
CA LYS A 26 -13.17 -9.70 -36.75
C LYS A 26 -12.12 -9.38 -35.67
N LEU A 27 -11.73 -10.38 -34.88
CA LEU A 27 -10.57 -10.27 -33.98
C LEU A 27 -9.33 -10.65 -34.79
N GLY A 28 -8.33 -9.79 -34.77
CA GLY A 28 -7.05 -10.00 -35.41
C GLY A 28 -6.15 -8.78 -35.16
N PRO A 29 -4.85 -8.90 -35.47
CA PRO A 29 -3.96 -7.75 -35.41
C PRO A 29 -4.53 -6.61 -36.26
N ALA A 30 -4.46 -5.38 -35.75
CA ALA A 30 -4.83 -4.19 -36.51
C ALA A 30 -4.01 -4.20 -37.81
N GLU A 31 -4.65 -4.07 -38.95
CA GLU A 31 -3.94 -3.93 -40.21
C GLU A 31 -2.92 -2.79 -40.06
N ALA A 32 -1.65 -3.14 -40.08
CA ALA A 32 -0.58 -2.16 -40.00
C ALA A 32 -0.73 -1.23 -41.20
N ALA A 33 -0.92 0.06 -40.94
CA ALA A 33 -0.91 1.06 -42.02
C ALA A 33 0.38 0.86 -42.82
N ALA A 34 0.24 0.65 -44.13
CA ALA A 34 1.38 0.43 -45.04
C ALA A 34 2.40 1.56 -44.82
N PRO A 35 3.71 1.26 -44.74
CA PRO A 35 4.73 2.27 -44.57
C PRO A 35 4.63 3.29 -45.71
N ALA A 36 4.46 4.56 -45.38
CA ALA A 36 4.42 5.64 -46.37
C ALA A 36 5.72 5.60 -47.20
N ALA A 37 5.57 5.58 -48.52
CA ALA A 37 6.70 5.61 -49.44
C ALA A 37 7.59 6.82 -49.13
N ALA A 38 8.89 6.61 -49.03
CA ALA A 38 9.87 7.65 -48.72
C ALA A 38 9.80 8.74 -49.80
N GLY A 39 9.38 9.96 -49.40
CA GLY A 39 9.39 11.13 -50.30
C GLY A 39 8.05 11.85 -50.49
N ALA A 40 6.95 11.38 -49.95
CA ALA A 40 5.67 12.11 -49.98
C ALA A 40 5.56 13.05 -48.78
N ALA A 41 5.14 14.31 -49.04
CA ALA A 41 4.79 15.24 -47.96
C ALA A 41 3.73 14.62 -47.04
N PRO A 42 3.76 14.87 -45.73
CA PRO A 42 2.80 14.26 -44.81
C PRO A 42 1.38 14.69 -45.19
N ALA A 43 0.61 13.75 -45.75
CA ALA A 43 -0.82 13.93 -45.88
C ALA A 43 -1.41 14.08 -44.49
N ALA A 44 -2.37 15.00 -44.31
CA ALA A 44 -3.11 15.11 -43.08
C ALA A 44 -3.58 13.72 -42.65
N PRO A 45 -3.43 13.34 -41.37
CA PRO A 45 -3.83 12.01 -40.91
C PRO A 45 -5.31 11.82 -41.24
N ALA A 46 -5.61 10.79 -42.06
CA ALA A 46 -6.99 10.36 -42.26
C ALA A 46 -7.60 10.10 -40.90
N ALA A 47 -8.81 10.62 -40.66
CA ALA A 47 -9.52 10.38 -39.40
C ALA A 47 -9.54 8.86 -39.16
N PRO A 48 -9.09 8.37 -37.99
CA PRO A 48 -9.07 6.94 -37.73
C PRO A 48 -10.48 6.39 -37.89
N ALA A 49 -10.63 5.29 -38.65
CA ALA A 49 -11.91 4.61 -38.77
C ALA A 49 -12.46 4.36 -37.35
N GLU A 50 -13.66 4.84 -37.08
CA GLU A 50 -14.24 4.72 -35.73
C GLU A 50 -14.28 3.24 -35.30
N ASP A 51 -13.70 2.92 -34.16
CA ASP A 51 -13.65 1.54 -33.64
C ASP A 51 -15.09 1.02 -33.41
N ALA A 52 -15.37 -0.20 -33.85
CA ALA A 52 -16.66 -0.85 -33.69
C ALA A 52 -17.12 -0.90 -32.21
N ALA A 53 -16.20 -1.01 -31.26
CA ALA A 53 -16.49 -0.93 -29.83
C ALA A 53 -16.94 0.48 -29.41
N TYR A 54 -16.30 1.51 -29.96
CA TYR A 54 -16.68 2.91 -29.72
C TYR A 54 -18.07 3.21 -30.29
N ILE A 55 -18.36 2.77 -31.51
CA ILE A 55 -19.69 2.92 -32.14
C ILE A 55 -20.76 2.23 -31.29
N ALA A 56 -20.55 1.00 -30.84
CA ALA A 56 -21.49 0.27 -30.00
C ALA A 56 -21.80 0.99 -28.67
N VAL A 57 -20.81 1.65 -28.07
CA VAL A 57 -21.01 2.45 -26.84
C VAL A 57 -21.77 3.73 -27.15
N ARG A 58 -21.50 4.41 -28.28
CA ARG A 58 -22.26 5.60 -28.73
C ARG A 58 -23.72 5.27 -29.05
N ASP A 59 -23.97 4.14 -29.69
CA ASP A 59 -25.33 3.68 -30.01
C ASP A 59 -26.12 3.41 -28.72
N THR A 60 -25.49 2.77 -27.73
CA THR A 60 -26.06 2.53 -26.42
C THR A 60 -26.36 3.87 -25.71
N PHE A 61 -25.43 4.81 -25.76
CA PHE A 61 -25.65 6.16 -25.22
C PHE A 61 -26.82 6.86 -25.92
N ALA A 62 -26.89 6.85 -27.25
CA ALA A 62 -27.97 7.46 -28.00
C ALA A 62 -29.33 6.88 -27.63
N ALA A 63 -29.40 5.55 -27.44
CA ALA A 63 -30.64 4.89 -27.00
C ALA A 63 -31.08 5.34 -25.59
N VAL A 64 -30.15 5.49 -24.66
CA VAL A 64 -30.45 5.93 -23.29
C VAL A 64 -30.72 7.42 -23.19
N ALA A 65 -30.03 8.24 -23.99
CA ALA A 65 -30.12 9.71 -23.97
C ALA A 65 -31.30 10.28 -24.81
N GLY A 66 -32.01 9.42 -25.53
CA GLY A 66 -33.10 9.82 -26.44
C GLY A 66 -32.63 10.45 -27.73
N GLY A 67 -31.43 10.08 -28.20
CA GLY A 67 -30.77 10.55 -29.40
C GLY A 67 -29.29 10.87 -29.17
N LEU A 68 -28.53 10.92 -30.29
CA LEU A 68 -27.12 11.31 -30.22
C LEU A 68 -27.00 12.83 -30.21
N ASP A 69 -26.51 13.37 -29.08
CA ASP A 69 -26.18 14.78 -28.89
C ASP A 69 -24.70 14.84 -28.48
N GLU A 70 -23.86 15.42 -29.32
CA GLU A 70 -22.41 15.50 -29.13
C GLU A 70 -22.03 16.27 -27.86
N THR A 71 -22.80 17.30 -27.51
CA THR A 71 -22.55 18.07 -26.30
C THR A 71 -22.81 17.23 -25.06
N LYS A 72 -23.94 16.52 -25.02
CA LYS A 72 -24.27 15.58 -23.92
C LYS A 72 -23.28 14.42 -23.87
N TRP A 73 -22.86 13.91 -25.04
CA TRP A 73 -21.84 12.86 -25.15
C TRP A 73 -20.53 13.30 -24.51
N ASN A 74 -20.01 14.46 -24.90
CA ASN A 74 -18.76 14.99 -24.38
C ASN A 74 -18.83 15.28 -22.88
N PHE A 75 -19.94 15.81 -22.37
CA PHE A 75 -20.15 15.96 -20.93
C PHE A 75 -20.20 14.61 -20.20
N THR A 76 -20.87 13.61 -20.80
CA THR A 76 -20.92 12.26 -20.21
C THR A 76 -19.55 11.63 -20.14
N LEU A 77 -18.71 11.79 -21.17
CA LEU A 77 -17.31 11.32 -21.16
C LEU A 77 -16.48 12.01 -20.08
N ARG A 78 -16.64 13.33 -19.92
CA ARG A 78 -15.94 14.11 -18.91
C ARG A 78 -16.39 13.75 -17.48
N ASP A 79 -17.70 13.68 -17.25
CA ASP A 79 -18.30 13.51 -15.93
C ASP A 79 -18.39 12.02 -15.52
N GLY A 80 -18.26 11.08 -16.49
CA GLY A 80 -18.31 9.64 -16.25
C GLY A 80 -19.73 9.06 -16.15
N PHE A 81 -20.77 9.89 -16.25
CA PHE A 81 -22.19 9.49 -16.22
C PHE A 81 -23.07 10.47 -17.00
N LEU A 82 -24.20 9.99 -17.48
CA LEU A 82 -25.22 10.82 -18.12
C LEU A 82 -26.04 11.57 -17.04
N LYS A 83 -25.99 12.90 -17.05
CA LYS A 83 -26.73 13.72 -16.09
C LYS A 83 -28.24 13.48 -16.23
N GLY A 84 -28.89 13.22 -15.11
CA GLY A 84 -30.34 12.94 -15.05
C GLY A 84 -30.73 11.48 -15.33
N SER A 85 -29.76 10.56 -15.52
CA SER A 85 -30.00 9.13 -15.76
C SER A 85 -30.18 8.28 -14.49
N ALA A 86 -30.25 8.90 -13.32
CA ALA A 86 -30.49 8.16 -12.08
C ALA A 86 -31.86 7.48 -12.12
N PHE A 87 -31.89 6.20 -11.78
CA PHE A 87 -33.15 5.48 -11.63
C PHE A 87 -33.99 6.09 -10.50
N ALA A 88 -35.31 6.08 -10.68
CA ALA A 88 -36.21 6.46 -9.61
C ALA A 88 -36.00 5.58 -8.39
N LYS A 89 -36.04 6.19 -7.20
CA LYS A 89 -35.97 5.41 -5.95
C LYS A 89 -37.16 4.44 -5.89
N ALA A 90 -36.89 3.16 -5.91
CA ALA A 90 -37.89 2.14 -5.70
C ALA A 90 -38.03 1.84 -4.20
N GLY A 91 -39.22 1.83 -3.67
CA GLY A 91 -39.51 1.29 -2.35
C GLY A 91 -39.45 -0.23 -2.42
N ALA A 92 -38.32 -0.81 -2.04
CA ALA A 92 -38.18 -2.27 -1.98
C ALA A 92 -38.67 -2.77 -0.61
N THR A 93 -39.68 -3.64 -0.63
CA THR A 93 -40.09 -4.38 0.57
C THR A 93 -39.48 -5.78 0.52
N PRO A 94 -38.69 -6.19 1.53
CA PRO A 94 -38.11 -7.52 1.56
C PRO A 94 -39.22 -8.60 1.54
N ASN A 95 -39.10 -9.59 0.69
CA ASN A 95 -39.96 -10.76 0.75
C ASN A 95 -39.47 -11.71 1.85
N VAL A 96 -39.91 -11.46 3.09
CA VAL A 96 -39.50 -12.20 4.29
C VAL A 96 -39.84 -13.70 4.19
N ALA A 97 -40.96 -14.06 3.57
CA ALA A 97 -41.36 -15.45 3.39
C ALA A 97 -40.41 -16.18 2.42
N ALA A 98 -40.01 -15.55 1.33
CA ALA A 98 -39.03 -16.11 0.40
C ALA A 98 -37.66 -16.28 1.05
N VAL A 99 -37.20 -15.29 1.84
CA VAL A 99 -35.94 -15.37 2.59
C VAL A 99 -36.00 -16.48 3.61
N ALA A 100 -37.08 -16.58 4.40
CA ALA A 100 -37.28 -17.67 5.36
C ALA A 100 -37.28 -19.08 4.68
N GLY A 101 -37.92 -19.19 3.50
CA GLY A 101 -37.92 -20.39 2.70
C GLY A 101 -36.53 -20.79 2.16
N ILE A 102 -35.67 -19.83 1.83
CA ILE A 102 -34.29 -20.09 1.43
C ILE A 102 -33.46 -20.53 2.63
N VAL A 103 -33.56 -19.80 3.75
CA VAL A 103 -32.83 -20.11 4.99
C VAL A 103 -33.20 -21.51 5.52
N ALA A 104 -34.49 -21.87 5.49
CA ALA A 104 -34.95 -23.20 5.93
C ALA A 104 -34.40 -24.35 5.08
N LYS A 105 -34.04 -24.11 3.82
CA LYS A 105 -33.42 -25.08 2.92
C LYS A 105 -31.90 -25.11 3.02
N ALA A 106 -31.28 -24.10 3.61
CA ALA A 106 -29.84 -24.03 3.80
C ALA A 106 -29.41 -25.13 4.78
N LYS A 107 -28.55 -26.03 4.33
CA LYS A 107 -27.87 -26.96 5.22
C LYS A 107 -26.65 -26.27 5.80
N PRO A 108 -26.59 -26.04 7.11
CA PRO A 108 -25.38 -25.49 7.72
C PRO A 108 -24.21 -26.43 7.46
N ALA A 109 -23.06 -25.89 7.15
CA ALA A 109 -21.81 -26.65 7.10
C ALA A 109 -21.55 -27.28 8.49
N ALA A 110 -20.93 -28.47 8.54
CA ALA A 110 -20.47 -29.01 9.79
C ALA A 110 -19.46 -28.03 10.45
N ALA A 111 -19.56 -27.88 11.75
CA ALA A 111 -18.58 -27.05 12.47
C ALA A 111 -17.20 -27.66 12.29
N PRO A 112 -16.15 -26.81 12.11
CA PRO A 112 -14.79 -27.30 12.00
C PRO A 112 -14.34 -27.95 13.31
N SER A 113 -13.53 -28.99 13.20
CA SER A 113 -12.98 -29.75 14.32
C SER A 113 -11.49 -30.00 14.09
N ASP A 114 -10.82 -30.58 15.08
CA ASP A 114 -9.39 -30.88 15.02
C ASP A 114 -9.01 -31.81 13.84
N ASP A 115 -9.89 -32.74 13.49
CA ASP A 115 -9.70 -33.73 12.40
C ASP A 115 -10.37 -33.32 11.08
N ALA A 116 -11.17 -32.26 11.07
CA ALA A 116 -11.95 -31.81 9.93
C ALA A 116 -11.98 -30.27 9.87
N LEU A 117 -10.91 -29.69 9.31
CA LEU A 117 -10.72 -28.24 9.25
C LEU A 117 -11.60 -27.59 8.18
N GLU A 118 -11.81 -26.29 8.35
CA GLU A 118 -12.41 -25.43 7.34
C GLU A 118 -11.33 -24.76 6.49
N ILE A 119 -11.53 -24.71 5.18
CA ILE A 119 -10.68 -23.96 4.26
C ILE A 119 -11.47 -22.78 3.71
N VAL A 120 -10.90 -21.59 3.82
CA VAL A 120 -11.41 -20.35 3.26
C VAL A 120 -10.53 -19.94 2.08
N LEU A 121 -11.09 -19.93 0.88
CA LEU A 121 -10.43 -19.45 -0.33
C LEU A 121 -10.70 -17.95 -0.45
N ALA A 122 -9.70 -17.12 -0.21
CA ALA A 122 -9.84 -15.67 -0.21
C ALA A 122 -9.08 -15.03 -1.38
N PRO A 123 -9.65 -14.01 -2.06
CA PRO A 123 -8.86 -13.19 -2.97
C PRO A 123 -7.67 -12.59 -2.24
N ASP A 124 -6.50 -12.62 -2.88
CA ASP A 124 -5.29 -12.01 -2.32
C ASP A 124 -5.42 -10.49 -2.23
N SER A 125 -4.78 -9.89 -1.24
CA SER A 125 -4.83 -8.44 -1.00
C SER A 125 -4.15 -7.61 -2.11
N SER A 126 -3.24 -8.22 -2.88
CA SER A 126 -2.43 -7.56 -3.91
C SER A 126 -2.76 -8.08 -5.31
N VAL A 127 -2.56 -9.38 -5.57
CA VAL A 127 -2.77 -9.96 -6.90
C VAL A 127 -4.22 -10.36 -7.17
N PHE A 128 -5.09 -10.25 -6.16
CA PHE A 128 -6.53 -10.47 -6.18
C PHE A 128 -6.89 -11.93 -6.54
N ASP A 129 -7.56 -12.13 -7.67
CA ASP A 129 -7.92 -13.47 -8.19
C ASP A 129 -6.89 -14.00 -9.19
N GLY A 130 -5.74 -13.33 -9.32
CA GLY A 130 -4.66 -13.67 -10.23
C GLY A 130 -4.58 -12.81 -11.49
N ARG A 131 -5.56 -11.91 -11.73
CA ARG A 131 -5.52 -11.00 -12.89
C ARG A 131 -4.37 -10.00 -12.85
N TYR A 132 -3.81 -9.74 -11.66
CA TYR A 132 -2.71 -8.81 -11.46
C TYR A 132 -1.38 -9.50 -11.16
N THR A 133 -1.30 -10.82 -11.31
CA THR A 133 -0.14 -11.60 -10.90
C THR A 133 1.15 -11.21 -11.62
N ASN A 134 1.08 -10.69 -12.86
CA ASN A 134 2.27 -10.23 -13.59
C ASN A 134 2.67 -8.78 -13.28
N ASN A 135 2.11 -8.17 -12.24
CA ASN A 135 2.49 -6.83 -11.78
C ASN A 135 3.51 -6.93 -10.63
N ALA A 136 4.75 -6.52 -10.89
CA ALA A 136 5.85 -6.63 -9.94
C ALA A 136 5.65 -5.77 -8.68
N TRP A 137 5.00 -4.60 -8.79
CA TRP A 137 4.66 -3.78 -7.63
C TRP A 137 3.69 -4.49 -6.69
N LEU A 138 2.71 -5.20 -7.25
CA LEU A 138 1.73 -5.95 -6.46
C LEU A 138 2.32 -7.24 -5.91
N GLN A 139 3.19 -7.93 -6.64
CA GLN A 139 3.91 -9.09 -6.12
C GLN A 139 4.82 -8.75 -4.92
N GLU A 140 5.43 -7.57 -4.91
CA GLU A 140 6.30 -7.12 -3.82
C GLU A 140 5.55 -6.31 -2.75
N ALA A 141 4.25 -6.00 -2.96
CA ALA A 141 3.42 -5.37 -1.95
C ALA A 141 3.19 -6.36 -0.79
N PRO A 142 3.57 -6.00 0.45
CA PRO A 142 3.42 -6.92 1.56
C PRO A 142 1.94 -7.13 1.89
N ASP A 143 1.58 -8.37 2.15
CA ASP A 143 0.26 -8.69 2.68
C ASP A 143 0.01 -7.91 4.00
N PRO A 144 -1.18 -7.37 4.23
CA PRO A 144 -1.47 -6.57 5.42
C PRO A 144 -1.28 -7.31 6.74
N VAL A 145 -1.53 -8.61 6.79
CA VAL A 145 -1.48 -9.43 8.01
C VAL A 145 -0.15 -10.14 8.15
N THR A 146 0.19 -10.98 7.19
CA THR A 146 1.36 -11.87 7.24
C THR A 146 2.66 -11.19 6.86
N LYS A 147 2.60 -10.05 6.16
CA LYS A 147 3.76 -9.37 5.56
C LYS A 147 4.49 -10.18 4.50
N LEU A 148 3.88 -11.26 4.03
CA LEU A 148 4.40 -12.09 2.96
C LEU A 148 4.36 -11.33 1.63
N THR A 149 5.35 -11.59 0.78
CA THR A 149 5.47 -11.08 -0.59
C THR A 149 5.85 -12.21 -1.55
N TRP A 150 5.54 -12.08 -2.82
CA TRP A 150 5.97 -12.98 -3.91
C TRP A 150 5.41 -14.40 -3.90
N ASP A 151 4.74 -14.80 -2.84
CA ASP A 151 4.13 -16.12 -2.68
C ASP A 151 2.80 -16.01 -1.94
N ASN A 152 2.03 -17.10 -1.97
CA ASN A 152 0.98 -17.34 -0.99
C ASN A 152 1.39 -18.46 -0.02
N ALA A 153 0.77 -18.45 1.14
CA ALA A 153 0.92 -19.48 2.16
C ALA A 153 -0.45 -19.81 2.77
N ALA A 154 -0.58 -20.96 3.40
CA ALA A 154 -1.74 -21.31 4.21
C ALA A 154 -1.66 -20.53 5.53
N TRP A 155 -2.60 -19.62 5.77
CA TRP A 155 -2.71 -18.89 7.04
C TRP A 155 -3.41 -19.76 8.05
N ILE A 156 -2.72 -20.09 9.13
CA ILE A 156 -3.17 -21.01 10.16
C ILE A 156 -3.11 -20.32 11.52
N GLY A 157 -4.22 -20.33 12.26
CA GLY A 157 -4.29 -19.76 13.60
C GLY A 157 -3.33 -20.44 14.56
N SER A 158 -2.81 -19.70 15.54
CA SER A 158 -1.73 -20.13 16.43
C SER A 158 -2.03 -21.45 17.17
N VAL A 159 -3.25 -21.65 17.64
CA VAL A 159 -3.67 -22.90 18.30
C VAL A 159 -3.53 -24.08 17.35
N THR A 160 -4.10 -23.97 16.16
CA THR A 160 -4.05 -25.02 15.14
C THR A 160 -2.63 -25.24 14.62
N PHE A 161 -1.87 -24.17 14.39
CA PHE A 161 -0.49 -24.22 13.91
C PHE A 161 0.43 -25.01 14.84
N ARG A 162 0.34 -24.73 16.14
CA ARG A 162 1.15 -25.40 17.16
C ARG A 162 0.67 -26.82 17.46
N ARG A 163 -0.66 -27.08 17.43
CA ARG A 163 -1.20 -28.42 17.55
C ARG A 163 -0.69 -29.35 16.43
N LEU A 164 -0.58 -28.85 15.21
CA LEU A 164 -0.04 -29.59 14.06
C LEU A 164 1.49 -29.69 14.09
N GLY A 165 2.18 -29.08 15.08
CA GLY A 165 3.63 -29.09 15.22
C GLY A 165 4.38 -28.37 14.08
N LEU A 166 3.74 -27.38 13.45
CA LEU A 166 4.27 -26.71 12.27
C LEU A 166 5.35 -25.68 12.61
N LYS A 167 6.20 -25.39 11.63
CA LYS A 167 7.18 -24.30 11.63
C LYS A 167 6.87 -23.34 10.48
N GLU A 168 7.27 -22.09 10.62
CA GLU A 168 7.15 -21.09 9.55
C GLU A 168 7.74 -21.61 8.24
N GLY A 169 6.97 -21.49 7.15
CA GLY A 169 7.36 -21.97 5.83
C GLY A 169 7.29 -23.48 5.63
N GLN A 170 6.95 -24.28 6.64
CA GLN A 170 6.81 -25.73 6.48
C GLN A 170 5.65 -26.04 5.53
N HIS A 171 5.88 -26.90 4.55
CA HIS A 171 4.81 -27.31 3.64
C HIS A 171 3.81 -28.20 4.36
N VAL A 172 2.56 -27.96 4.04
CA VAL A 172 1.42 -28.78 4.45
C VAL A 172 0.72 -29.31 3.21
N LYS A 173 0.30 -30.58 3.28
CA LYS A 173 -0.61 -31.19 2.32
C LYS A 173 -2.03 -31.02 2.83
N ILE A 174 -2.86 -30.33 2.05
CA ILE A 174 -4.26 -30.07 2.36
C ILE A 174 -5.11 -30.90 1.42
N SER A 175 -5.94 -31.78 1.98
CA SER A 175 -6.85 -32.66 1.23
C SER A 175 -8.29 -32.33 1.59
N VAL A 176 -9.13 -31.97 0.61
CA VAL A 176 -10.56 -31.68 0.81
C VAL A 176 -11.39 -32.03 -0.42
N GLY A 177 -12.51 -32.72 -0.21
CA GLY A 177 -13.42 -33.06 -1.29
C GLY A 177 -12.77 -33.89 -2.43
N GLY A 178 -11.71 -34.67 -2.15
CA GLY A 178 -10.97 -35.46 -3.13
C GLY A 178 -10.04 -34.59 -4.03
N ALA A 179 -9.71 -33.39 -3.64
CA ALA A 179 -8.63 -32.56 -4.21
C ALA A 179 -7.54 -32.36 -3.17
N GLU A 180 -6.31 -32.16 -3.64
CA GLU A 180 -5.15 -31.99 -2.79
C GLU A 180 -4.24 -30.86 -3.31
N ILE A 181 -3.60 -30.14 -2.39
CA ILE A 181 -2.53 -29.20 -2.69
C ILE A 181 -1.42 -29.29 -1.64
N GLU A 182 -0.21 -28.93 -2.03
CA GLU A 182 0.92 -28.71 -1.14
C GLU A 182 1.26 -27.22 -1.14
N ILE A 183 1.32 -26.61 0.04
CA ILE A 183 1.52 -25.17 0.20
C ILE A 183 2.29 -24.89 1.49
N PRO A 184 3.20 -23.89 1.53
CA PRO A 184 3.85 -23.51 2.78
C PRO A 184 2.83 -22.92 3.77
N ALA A 185 3.02 -23.19 5.06
CA ALA A 185 2.21 -22.67 6.14
C ALA A 185 2.83 -21.44 6.78
N ILE A 186 2.00 -20.51 7.24
CA ILE A 186 2.38 -19.33 8.02
C ILE A 186 1.47 -19.21 9.25
N GLU A 187 2.07 -18.93 10.41
CA GLU A 187 1.29 -18.64 11.62
C GLU A 187 0.59 -17.30 11.48
N ALA A 188 -0.72 -17.27 11.71
CA ALA A 188 -1.55 -16.07 11.64
C ALA A 188 -2.23 -15.82 13.00
N PRO A 189 -1.63 -15.04 13.90
CA PRO A 189 -2.24 -14.68 15.17
C PRO A 189 -3.59 -13.99 14.98
N GLY A 190 -4.59 -14.35 15.82
CA GLY A 190 -5.96 -13.86 15.69
C GLY A 190 -6.79 -14.55 14.61
N HIS A 191 -6.24 -15.52 13.89
CA HIS A 191 -6.99 -16.34 12.94
C HIS A 191 -7.77 -17.43 13.68
N ALA A 192 -8.98 -17.73 13.22
CA ALA A 192 -9.87 -18.68 13.86
C ALA A 192 -9.26 -20.09 13.96
N THR A 193 -9.44 -20.72 15.13
CA THR A 193 -9.03 -22.12 15.36
C THR A 193 -9.77 -23.06 14.39
N ASN A 194 -9.06 -24.08 13.89
CA ASN A 194 -9.59 -25.07 12.94
C ASN A 194 -10.05 -24.51 11.57
N SER A 195 -9.67 -23.27 11.25
CA SER A 195 -9.86 -22.65 9.94
C SER A 195 -8.51 -22.31 9.30
N ILE A 196 -8.41 -22.42 7.99
CA ILE A 196 -7.23 -22.12 7.19
C ILE A 196 -7.62 -21.21 6.05
N THR A 197 -6.98 -20.07 5.92
CA THR A 197 -7.17 -19.18 4.77
C THR A 197 -6.11 -19.43 3.71
N LEU A 198 -6.55 -19.62 2.46
CA LEU A 198 -5.67 -19.79 1.29
C LEU A 198 -5.88 -18.62 0.32
N PRO A 199 -4.87 -17.71 0.20
CA PRO A 199 -4.92 -16.65 -0.79
C PRO A 199 -4.91 -17.20 -2.22
N LEU A 200 -5.83 -16.68 -3.05
CA LEU A 200 -6.00 -17.03 -4.46
C LEU A 200 -5.05 -16.18 -5.34
N GLY A 201 -4.93 -16.57 -6.62
CA GLY A 201 -4.26 -15.75 -7.63
C GLY A 201 -2.85 -16.16 -7.98
N TYR A 202 -2.27 -17.07 -7.24
CA TYR A 202 -0.91 -17.59 -7.43
C TYR A 202 -0.87 -18.92 -8.20
N GLY A 203 0.35 -19.42 -8.49
CA GLY A 203 0.57 -20.72 -9.15
C GLY A 203 0.26 -20.74 -10.63
N GLN A 204 0.20 -19.59 -11.30
CA GLN A 204 -0.05 -19.47 -12.73
C GLN A 204 1.23 -19.73 -13.54
N LYS A 205 1.06 -20.23 -14.78
CA LYS A 205 2.14 -20.48 -15.73
C LYS A 205 1.92 -19.67 -17.01
N GLY A 206 3.02 -19.23 -17.64
CA GLY A 206 2.95 -18.54 -18.93
C GLY A 206 2.31 -17.15 -18.89
N VAL A 207 2.18 -16.52 -17.73
CA VAL A 207 1.54 -15.20 -17.54
C VAL A 207 2.53 -14.03 -17.52
N GLY A 208 3.78 -14.27 -17.91
CA GLY A 208 4.84 -13.26 -17.96
C GLY A 208 5.97 -13.57 -16.97
N VAL A 209 7.05 -12.79 -17.06
CA VAL A 209 8.30 -13.04 -16.30
C VAL A 209 8.17 -12.77 -14.80
N VAL A 210 7.20 -11.97 -14.39
CA VAL A 210 6.97 -11.62 -12.98
C VAL A 210 6.07 -12.63 -12.30
N GLY A 211 4.95 -12.99 -12.95
CA GLY A 211 3.87 -13.76 -12.34
C GLY A 211 3.97 -15.26 -12.50
N SER A 212 4.76 -15.76 -13.48
CA SER A 212 4.86 -17.20 -13.72
C SER A 212 5.58 -17.90 -12.57
N ASP A 213 5.03 -19.06 -12.18
CA ASP A 213 5.62 -19.95 -11.18
C ASP A 213 5.82 -19.30 -9.79
N ARG A 214 4.93 -18.37 -9.42
CA ARG A 214 4.88 -17.75 -8.10
C ARG A 214 3.79 -18.39 -7.25
N GLY A 215 4.17 -18.90 -6.08
CA GLY A 215 3.25 -19.52 -5.14
C GLY A 215 2.54 -20.77 -5.67
N VAL A 216 1.41 -21.09 -5.06
CA VAL A 216 0.62 -22.30 -5.31
C VAL A 216 -0.80 -21.95 -5.77
N ASN A 217 -1.33 -22.70 -6.73
CA ASN A 217 -2.69 -22.51 -7.24
C ASN A 217 -3.75 -23.14 -6.32
N ALA A 218 -4.30 -22.34 -5.41
CA ALA A 218 -5.36 -22.79 -4.50
C ALA A 218 -6.72 -23.02 -5.18
N TYR A 219 -6.95 -22.54 -6.41
CA TYR A 219 -8.18 -22.82 -7.16
C TYR A 219 -8.39 -24.31 -7.44
N THR A 220 -7.36 -25.14 -7.41
CA THR A 220 -7.47 -26.59 -7.62
C THR A 220 -8.35 -27.28 -6.59
N LEU A 221 -8.51 -26.71 -5.40
CA LEU A 221 -9.42 -27.20 -4.36
C LEU A 221 -10.89 -26.85 -4.64
N ARG A 222 -11.14 -25.84 -5.48
CA ARG A 222 -12.48 -25.33 -5.75
C ARG A 222 -13.15 -26.08 -6.90
N LYS A 223 -13.96 -27.10 -6.59
CA LYS A 223 -14.65 -27.92 -7.58
C LYS A 223 -15.96 -27.30 -8.13
N GLN A 224 -16.59 -26.41 -7.38
CA GLN A 224 -17.85 -25.79 -7.76
C GLN A 224 -17.71 -24.27 -7.83
N PRO A 225 -18.30 -23.60 -8.85
CA PRO A 225 -18.38 -22.14 -8.88
C PRO A 225 -19.05 -21.61 -7.60
N GLY A 226 -18.46 -20.58 -6.98
CA GLY A 226 -19.01 -19.98 -5.76
C GLY A 226 -18.64 -20.68 -4.44
N ALA A 227 -18.01 -21.84 -4.46
CA ALA A 227 -17.53 -22.51 -3.25
C ALA A 227 -16.21 -21.87 -2.79
N PHE A 228 -16.29 -20.92 -1.88
CA PHE A 228 -15.12 -20.27 -1.27
C PHE A 228 -14.84 -20.75 0.16
N VAL A 229 -15.75 -21.48 0.76
CA VAL A 229 -15.60 -22.14 2.06
C VAL A 229 -15.78 -23.64 1.84
N LEU A 230 -14.78 -24.43 2.26
CA LEU A 230 -14.76 -25.89 2.10
C LEU A 230 -14.59 -26.52 3.49
N SER A 231 -15.46 -27.45 3.85
CA SER A 231 -15.46 -28.13 5.15
C SER A 231 -14.87 -29.53 5.05
N GLY A 232 -14.34 -30.05 6.16
CA GLY A 232 -13.85 -31.41 6.27
C GLY A 232 -12.46 -31.62 5.68
N ALA A 233 -11.64 -30.60 5.67
CA ALA A 233 -10.26 -30.69 5.19
C ALA A 233 -9.37 -31.44 6.19
N LYS A 234 -8.45 -32.24 5.66
CA LYS A 234 -7.34 -32.85 6.39
C LYS A 234 -6.05 -32.17 6.05
N VAL A 235 -5.19 -32.00 7.05
CA VAL A 235 -3.89 -31.35 6.90
C VAL A 235 -2.80 -32.25 7.45
N GLU A 236 -1.77 -32.47 6.64
CA GLU A 236 -0.59 -33.27 6.97
C GLU A 236 0.66 -32.37 6.84
N ALA A 237 1.51 -32.38 7.85
CA ALA A 237 2.78 -31.68 7.82
C ALA A 237 3.81 -32.45 6.96
N LEU A 238 4.45 -31.75 6.03
CA LEU A 238 5.50 -32.32 5.19
C LEU A 238 6.89 -31.93 5.71
N ALA A 239 7.92 -32.68 5.30
CA ALA A 239 9.29 -32.39 5.72
C ALA A 239 9.90 -31.15 5.05
N THR A 240 9.36 -30.71 3.92
CA THR A 240 9.88 -29.58 3.15
C THR A 240 9.56 -28.25 3.84
N VAL A 241 10.55 -27.35 3.88
CA VAL A 241 10.38 -25.98 4.41
C VAL A 241 10.73 -24.99 3.30
N ALA A 242 9.81 -24.10 2.99
CA ALA A 242 10.04 -23.01 2.05
C ALA A 242 10.60 -21.78 2.78
N GLU A 243 11.46 -21.05 2.08
CA GLU A 243 11.94 -19.76 2.57
C GLU A 243 10.97 -18.66 2.13
N LEU A 244 10.19 -18.14 3.07
CA LEU A 244 9.22 -17.08 2.84
C LEU A 244 9.90 -15.71 2.79
N ALA A 245 9.36 -14.81 1.97
CA ALA A 245 9.85 -13.44 1.82
C ALA A 245 8.94 -12.48 2.60
N ILE A 246 9.21 -12.29 3.88
CA ILE A 246 8.43 -11.49 4.82
C ILE A 246 9.13 -10.13 5.02
N THR A 247 8.36 -9.03 5.06
CA THR A 247 8.91 -7.67 5.17
C THR A 247 8.98 -7.17 6.62
N GLN A 248 8.36 -7.85 7.55
CA GLN A 248 8.36 -7.51 8.97
C GLN A 248 8.29 -8.80 9.81
N ASP A 249 9.33 -9.08 10.57
CA ASP A 249 9.40 -10.26 11.45
C ASP A 249 8.83 -9.97 12.85
N GLN A 250 9.07 -8.75 13.39
CA GLN A 250 8.58 -8.38 14.72
C GLN A 250 7.07 -8.26 14.78
N ASN A 251 6.49 -8.67 15.89
CA ASN A 251 5.06 -8.64 16.17
C ASN A 251 4.65 -7.59 17.20
N THR A 252 5.61 -6.99 17.91
CA THR A 252 5.38 -6.08 19.05
C THR A 252 6.03 -4.72 18.83
N MET A 253 5.65 -3.75 19.68
CA MET A 253 6.32 -2.44 19.77
C MET A 253 7.46 -2.43 20.81
N GLU A 254 7.71 -3.55 21.47
CA GLU A 254 8.76 -3.71 22.50
C GLU A 254 8.70 -2.60 23.57
N GLY A 255 7.50 -2.31 24.09
CA GLY A 255 7.29 -1.29 25.11
C GLY A 255 7.42 0.16 24.65
N ARG A 256 7.60 0.43 23.35
CA ARG A 256 7.71 1.80 22.80
C ARG A 256 6.34 2.34 22.36
N ALA A 257 6.04 3.60 22.68
CA ALA A 257 4.81 4.28 22.28
C ALA A 257 4.79 4.64 20.79
N ILE A 258 4.73 3.63 19.90
CA ILE A 258 4.75 3.81 18.45
C ILE A 258 3.33 3.97 17.90
N TYR A 259 2.44 3.04 18.23
CA TYR A 259 1.02 3.11 17.86
C TYR A 259 0.19 3.44 19.09
N ARG A 260 -0.72 4.42 18.97
CA ARG A 260 -1.56 4.88 20.06
C ARG A 260 -3.03 4.68 19.73
N GLU A 261 -3.77 4.07 20.65
CA GLU A 261 -5.24 3.98 20.57
C GLU A 261 -5.86 4.14 21.96
N GLY A 262 -7.15 4.44 21.98
CA GLY A 262 -7.94 4.52 23.20
C GLY A 262 -9.41 4.32 22.91
N THR A 263 -10.20 4.13 23.96
CA THR A 263 -11.66 4.14 23.87
C THR A 263 -12.19 5.58 23.89
N LEU A 264 -13.49 5.74 23.58
CA LEU A 264 -14.15 7.04 23.73
C LEU A 264 -14.09 7.53 25.19
N ASP A 265 -14.23 6.64 26.15
CA ASP A 265 -14.13 6.97 27.58
C ASP A 265 -12.74 7.46 27.95
N THR A 266 -11.68 6.81 27.45
CA THR A 266 -10.31 7.28 27.61
C THR A 266 -10.13 8.68 27.03
N PHE A 267 -10.66 8.91 25.83
CA PHE A 267 -10.60 10.22 25.17
C PHE A 267 -11.38 11.30 25.92
N ASN A 268 -12.57 10.99 26.43
CA ASN A 268 -13.39 11.95 27.21
C ASN A 268 -12.73 12.31 28.55
N GLN A 269 -12.05 11.36 29.20
CA GLN A 269 -11.31 11.62 30.44
C GLN A 269 -10.04 12.42 30.19
N ASP A 270 -9.31 12.11 29.13
CA ASP A 270 -8.07 12.76 28.74
C ASP A 270 -7.94 12.86 27.21
N PRO A 271 -8.42 13.94 26.59
CA PRO A 271 -8.34 14.11 25.14
C PRO A 271 -6.91 14.06 24.58
N HIS A 272 -5.90 14.38 25.41
CA HIS A 272 -4.48 14.39 25.03
C HIS A 272 -3.72 13.10 25.41
N PHE A 273 -4.43 12.02 25.72
CA PHE A 273 -3.84 10.73 26.12
C PHE A 273 -2.74 10.23 25.17
N ALA A 274 -2.88 10.50 23.88
CA ALA A 274 -1.96 10.04 22.86
C ALA A 274 -0.55 10.63 22.98
N GLY A 275 -0.45 11.86 23.49
CA GLY A 275 0.83 12.55 23.70
C GLY A 275 1.59 12.09 24.95
N LYS A 276 0.92 11.39 25.86
CA LYS A 276 1.54 10.85 27.09
C LYS A 276 2.21 9.52 26.78
N THR A 277 3.53 9.51 26.79
CA THR A 277 4.33 8.35 26.35
C THR A 277 5.09 7.67 27.47
N GLY A 278 4.79 8.02 28.75
CA GLY A 278 5.51 7.50 29.91
C GLY A 278 6.92 8.08 30.11
N MET A 279 7.37 8.88 29.18
CA MET A 279 8.66 9.60 29.21
C MET A 279 8.44 11.10 29.36
N ASP A 280 7.37 11.52 30.03
CA ASP A 280 6.90 12.91 30.05
C ASP A 280 7.92 13.90 30.63
N SER A 281 8.76 13.46 31.56
CA SER A 281 9.87 14.25 32.12
C SER A 281 10.99 14.53 31.11
N HIS A 282 11.04 13.81 30.02
CA HIS A 282 12.09 13.92 28.98
C HIS A 282 11.55 14.38 27.62
N ILE A 283 10.25 14.70 27.54
CA ILE A 283 9.68 15.18 26.28
C ILE A 283 10.15 16.62 26.04
N PRO A 284 10.89 16.89 24.94
CA PRO A 284 11.33 18.24 24.62
C PRO A 284 10.13 19.13 24.31
N GLU A 285 10.26 20.42 24.57
CA GLU A 285 9.25 21.40 24.18
C GLU A 285 8.93 21.29 22.66
N ASN A 286 7.67 21.57 22.32
CA ASN A 286 7.25 21.60 20.91
C ASN A 286 7.73 22.90 20.23
N ILE A 287 9.01 22.91 19.90
CA ILE A 287 9.69 24.04 19.26
C ILE A 287 10.12 23.62 17.84
N SER A 288 9.89 24.47 16.85
CA SER A 288 10.39 24.30 15.48
C SER A 288 11.67 25.10 15.25
N PHE A 289 12.59 24.58 14.45
CA PHE A 289 13.71 25.36 13.92
C PHE A 289 13.29 26.38 12.84
N TYR A 290 12.06 26.26 12.36
CA TYR A 290 11.49 27.09 11.32
C TYR A 290 10.45 28.04 11.91
N LYS A 291 10.52 29.32 11.54
CA LYS A 291 9.48 30.29 11.89
C LYS A 291 8.21 30.09 11.07
N GLY A 292 7.08 30.52 11.60
CA GLY A 292 5.80 30.60 10.87
C GLY A 292 4.98 29.32 10.83
N GLN A 293 5.36 28.24 11.54
CA GLN A 293 4.45 27.11 11.71
C GLN A 293 3.31 27.47 12.66
N VAL A 294 2.07 27.17 12.25
CA VAL A 294 0.88 27.47 13.06
C VAL A 294 0.85 26.59 14.31
N GLY A 295 0.71 27.22 15.47
CA GLY A 295 0.58 26.52 16.77
C GLY A 295 1.87 25.95 17.33
N VAL A 296 3.03 26.24 16.73
CA VAL A 296 4.33 25.76 17.21
C VAL A 296 5.23 26.96 17.50
N LYS A 297 5.86 26.98 18.68
CA LYS A 297 6.91 27.99 18.99
C LYS A 297 8.10 27.77 18.06
N SER A 298 8.69 28.85 17.53
CA SER A 298 9.97 28.77 16.82
C SER A 298 11.10 29.06 17.77
N ASP A 299 12.20 28.31 17.65
CA ASP A 299 13.46 28.72 18.23
C ASP A 299 13.90 30.02 17.56
N GLU A 300 14.43 30.97 18.31
CA GLU A 300 15.14 32.11 17.73
C GLU A 300 16.41 31.54 17.07
N ASN A 301 16.32 31.24 15.79
CA ASN A 301 17.44 30.64 15.07
C ASN A 301 18.53 31.70 14.92
N PRO A 302 19.68 31.60 15.60
CA PRO A 302 20.77 32.54 15.48
C PRO A 302 21.39 32.59 14.07
N ALA A 303 21.07 31.62 13.20
CA ALA A 303 21.56 31.56 11.82
C ALA A 303 20.82 32.50 10.85
N GLY A 304 19.82 33.27 11.29
CA GLY A 304 19.19 34.32 10.51
C GLY A 304 18.36 33.89 9.29
N PHE A 305 17.97 32.63 9.22
CA PHE A 305 17.10 32.17 8.13
C PHE A 305 15.65 32.62 8.39
N ASP A 306 15.16 33.53 7.59
CA ASP A 306 13.77 33.97 7.60
C ASP A 306 12.92 33.04 6.72
N TYR A 307 12.24 32.11 7.34
CA TYR A 307 11.34 31.16 6.66
C TYR A 307 9.86 31.61 6.66
N GLU A 308 9.54 32.78 7.15
CA GLU A 308 8.16 33.27 7.29
C GLU A 308 7.40 33.34 5.98
N THR A 309 8.08 33.58 4.88
CA THR A 309 7.50 33.69 3.54
C THR A 309 7.47 32.37 2.77
N LYS A 310 8.05 31.30 3.30
CA LYS A 310 8.20 30.02 2.62
C LYS A 310 7.19 28.98 3.10
N HIS A 311 6.93 27.99 2.24
CA HIS A 311 6.11 26.83 2.63
C HIS A 311 6.80 26.02 3.73
N GLN A 312 5.99 25.34 4.52
CA GLN A 312 6.42 24.43 5.57
C GLN A 312 5.65 23.11 5.43
N TRP A 313 6.22 22.13 4.75
CA TRP A 313 5.51 20.92 4.43
C TRP A 313 5.42 19.96 5.61
N GLY A 314 4.25 19.36 5.80
CA GLY A 314 3.99 18.37 6.84
C GLY A 314 2.89 17.39 6.47
N MET A 315 2.75 16.35 7.29
CA MET A 315 1.79 15.27 7.06
C MET A 315 1.16 14.82 8.38
N VAL A 316 -0.10 14.42 8.31
CA VAL A 316 -0.83 13.73 9.40
C VAL A 316 -1.43 12.46 8.85
N ILE A 317 -1.38 11.38 9.63
CA ILE A 317 -2.00 10.10 9.31
C ILE A 317 -3.01 9.75 10.39
N ASP A 318 -4.30 9.68 10.02
CA ASP A 318 -5.38 9.30 10.95
C ASP A 318 -5.49 7.78 11.07
N LEU A 319 -5.11 7.24 12.22
CA LEU A 319 -5.13 5.80 12.49
C LEU A 319 -6.55 5.26 12.72
N SER A 320 -7.55 6.13 13.01
CA SER A 320 -8.95 5.73 13.02
C SER A 320 -9.50 5.44 11.63
N LYS A 321 -8.94 6.09 10.60
CA LYS A 321 -9.33 5.90 9.20
C LYS A 321 -8.49 4.86 8.48
N CYS A 322 -7.22 4.69 8.87
CA CYS A 322 -6.31 3.78 8.20
C CYS A 322 -6.77 2.32 8.34
N ILE A 323 -6.97 1.66 7.21
CA ILE A 323 -7.39 0.24 7.14
C ILE A 323 -6.24 -0.73 6.84
N GLY A 324 -5.00 -0.26 6.76
CA GLY A 324 -3.83 -1.11 6.52
C GLY A 324 -3.70 -1.69 5.10
N CYS A 325 -4.45 -1.21 4.12
CA CYS A 325 -4.61 -1.80 2.78
C CYS A 325 -3.38 -1.76 1.86
N THR A 326 -2.25 -1.19 2.27
CA THR A 326 -0.98 -1.06 1.52
C THR A 326 -1.03 -0.24 0.22
N ALA A 327 -2.17 0.30 -0.21
CA ALA A 327 -2.29 1.10 -1.44
C ALA A 327 -1.30 2.29 -1.50
N CYS A 328 -1.01 2.92 -0.36
CA CYS A 328 -0.02 4.00 -0.25
C CYS A 328 1.41 3.54 -0.57
N ILE A 329 1.76 2.28 -0.30
CA ILE A 329 3.07 1.68 -0.63
C ILE A 329 3.20 1.57 -2.14
N VAL A 330 2.21 0.95 -2.80
CA VAL A 330 2.21 0.74 -4.25
C VAL A 330 2.20 2.07 -4.99
N ALA A 331 1.38 3.03 -4.56
CA ALA A 331 1.35 4.37 -5.14
C ALA A 331 2.69 5.12 -4.99
N CYS A 332 3.34 5.02 -3.82
CA CYS A 332 4.65 5.61 -3.60
C CYS A 332 5.71 4.96 -4.51
N GLN A 333 5.65 3.64 -4.67
CA GLN A 333 6.59 2.88 -5.47
C GLN A 333 6.49 3.24 -6.95
N SER A 334 5.27 3.31 -7.50
CA SER A 334 5.03 3.69 -8.89
C SER A 334 5.35 5.16 -9.18
N GLU A 335 4.95 6.08 -8.29
CA GLU A 335 5.19 7.52 -8.46
C GLU A 335 6.66 7.88 -8.43
N ASN A 336 7.42 7.29 -7.51
CA ASN A 336 8.78 7.71 -7.20
C ASN A 336 9.86 6.82 -7.84
N ASN A 337 9.54 6.02 -8.83
CA ASN A 337 10.46 5.08 -9.49
C ASN A 337 11.23 4.22 -8.48
N ILE A 338 10.56 3.76 -7.43
CA ILE A 338 11.17 2.89 -6.43
C ILE A 338 11.31 1.50 -7.05
N PRO A 339 12.53 0.94 -7.06
CA PRO A 339 12.75 -0.33 -7.71
C PRO A 339 12.09 -1.51 -6.99
N VAL A 340 11.66 -2.50 -7.77
CA VAL A 340 11.29 -3.82 -7.28
C VAL A 340 12.54 -4.65 -7.16
N VAL A 341 12.74 -5.33 -6.03
CA VAL A 341 13.99 -6.06 -5.74
C VAL A 341 13.88 -7.58 -5.88
N GLY A 342 12.67 -8.14 -5.80
CA GLY A 342 12.42 -9.57 -5.94
C GLY A 342 12.51 -10.36 -4.63
N LYS A 343 11.96 -11.58 -4.65
CA LYS A 343 11.80 -12.46 -3.49
C LYS A 343 13.11 -12.62 -2.68
N ASP A 344 14.21 -12.97 -3.35
CA ASP A 344 15.49 -13.23 -2.66
C ASP A 344 16.07 -12.00 -1.94
N GLN A 345 15.83 -10.82 -2.48
CA GLN A 345 16.31 -9.59 -1.86
C GLN A 345 15.42 -9.13 -0.71
N VAL A 346 14.11 -9.37 -0.80
CA VAL A 346 13.19 -9.16 0.32
C VAL A 346 13.60 -10.05 1.50
N ARG A 347 13.87 -11.35 1.27
CA ARG A 347 14.38 -12.28 2.30
C ARG A 347 15.66 -11.79 2.99
N LYS A 348 16.52 -11.08 2.25
CA LYS A 348 17.76 -10.49 2.77
C LYS A 348 17.55 -9.12 3.42
N GLY A 349 16.29 -8.70 3.67
CA GLY A 349 15.96 -7.40 4.25
C GLY A 349 16.29 -6.19 3.38
N ARG A 350 16.45 -6.39 2.05
CA ARG A 350 16.86 -5.34 1.11
C ARG A 350 15.70 -4.68 0.37
N ILE A 351 14.56 -4.57 1.02
CA ILE A 351 13.38 -3.89 0.49
C ILE A 351 13.65 -2.42 0.20
N MET A 352 13.06 -1.90 -0.88
CA MET A 352 13.27 -0.50 -1.30
C MET A 352 12.06 0.40 -1.07
N GLN A 353 10.95 -0.11 -0.61
CA GLN A 353 9.74 0.67 -0.32
C GLN A 353 10.04 1.80 0.68
N TRP A 354 9.62 3.03 0.33
CA TRP A 354 9.85 4.21 1.18
C TRP A 354 8.81 4.36 2.29
N ILE A 355 7.67 3.67 2.15
CA ILE A 355 6.64 3.55 3.16
C ILE A 355 6.55 2.07 3.54
N ARG A 356 6.64 1.75 4.83
CA ARG A 356 6.26 0.45 5.37
C ARG A 356 4.83 0.53 5.88
N MET A 357 4.13 -0.57 5.82
CA MET A 357 2.90 -0.79 6.59
C MET A 357 3.27 -1.73 7.74
N ASP A 358 3.67 -1.15 8.86
CA ASP A 358 4.00 -1.91 10.05
C ASP A 358 2.71 -2.45 10.69
N ARG A 359 2.78 -3.63 11.29
CA ARG A 359 1.68 -4.22 12.05
C ARG A 359 2.17 -4.62 13.44
N TYR A 360 1.29 -4.49 14.40
CA TYR A 360 1.55 -4.91 15.77
C TYR A 360 0.34 -5.68 16.29
N PHE A 361 0.61 -6.73 17.08
CA PHE A 361 -0.44 -7.50 17.72
C PHE A 361 -0.56 -7.12 19.20
N ALA A 362 -1.80 -7.02 19.66
CA ALA A 362 -2.16 -6.90 21.06
C ALA A 362 -2.80 -8.22 21.48
N VAL A 363 -2.34 -8.74 22.61
CA VAL A 363 -2.81 -10.01 23.18
C VAL A 363 -3.41 -9.74 24.56
N PRO A 364 -4.63 -10.21 24.85
CA PRO A 364 -5.21 -10.07 26.18
C PRO A 364 -4.32 -10.74 27.23
N LYS A 365 -3.99 -10.05 28.33
CA LYS A 365 -3.39 -10.68 29.50
C LYS A 365 -4.48 -11.40 30.30
N TRP A 366 -4.38 -12.70 30.39
CA TRP A 366 -5.22 -13.53 31.26
C TRP A 366 -4.65 -13.50 32.68
N GLY A 367 -5.10 -12.57 33.50
CA GLY A 367 -4.70 -12.48 34.91
C GLY A 367 -5.93 -12.38 35.81
N LYS A 368 -5.84 -12.97 37.01
CA LYS A 368 -6.93 -13.12 38.00
C LYS A 368 -7.52 -11.82 38.55
N ASN A 369 -6.98 -10.67 38.25
CA ASN A 369 -7.46 -9.38 38.74
C ASN A 369 -7.68 -8.47 37.53
N ASN A 370 -8.92 -8.11 37.28
CA ASN A 370 -9.45 -7.21 36.23
C ASN A 370 -8.89 -5.79 36.27
N VAL A 371 -7.64 -5.59 36.59
CA VAL A 371 -7.02 -4.29 36.63
C VAL A 371 -6.07 -4.17 35.46
N GLU A 372 -6.45 -3.29 34.54
CA GLU A 372 -5.63 -2.69 33.50
C GLU A 372 -4.67 -3.65 32.78
N GLN A 373 -5.18 -4.32 31.76
CA GLN A 373 -4.43 -5.31 30.98
C GLN A 373 -3.52 -4.63 30.00
N GLU A 374 -2.25 -4.59 30.31
CA GLU A 374 -1.20 -4.33 29.33
C GLU A 374 -1.02 -5.57 28.47
N SER A 375 -1.22 -5.42 27.18
CA SER A 375 -0.96 -6.50 26.22
C SER A 375 0.38 -6.26 25.56
N THR A 376 1.42 -6.85 26.07
CA THR A 376 2.72 -6.87 25.41
C THR A 376 3.06 -8.28 24.96
N TRP A 377 3.39 -8.42 23.68
CA TRP A 377 3.88 -9.68 23.11
C TRP A 377 5.28 -10.03 23.62
N ALA A 378 6.02 -9.03 24.13
CA ALA A 378 7.45 -9.14 24.32
C ALA A 378 7.87 -9.75 25.67
N GLU A 379 7.05 -9.63 26.72
CA GLU A 379 7.51 -9.98 28.06
C GLU A 379 7.21 -11.42 28.47
N ASP A 380 6.14 -12.01 27.92
CA ASP A 380 5.78 -13.40 28.17
C ASP A 380 5.43 -14.03 26.81
N ASN A 381 6.18 -14.98 26.33
CA ASN A 381 5.81 -15.73 25.14
C ASN A 381 4.32 -16.11 25.22
N PRO A 382 3.43 -15.45 24.44
CA PRO A 382 2.01 -15.67 24.61
C PRO A 382 1.66 -17.11 24.28
N THR A 383 0.74 -17.69 25.06
CA THR A 383 0.25 -19.05 24.77
C THR A 383 -0.54 -19.06 23.46
N PRO A 384 -0.67 -20.20 22.79
CA PRO A 384 -1.48 -20.31 21.57
C PRO A 384 -2.90 -19.78 21.75
N GLU A 385 -3.52 -20.03 22.89
CA GLU A 385 -4.86 -19.59 23.24
C GLU A 385 -4.96 -18.07 23.41
N GLN A 386 -3.92 -17.43 23.93
CA GLN A 386 -3.85 -15.97 23.98
C GLN A 386 -3.73 -15.38 22.56
N LEU A 387 -2.98 -16.04 21.67
CA LEU A 387 -2.82 -15.64 20.28
C LEU A 387 -4.08 -15.84 19.44
N GLU A 388 -5.00 -16.72 19.83
CA GLU A 388 -6.29 -16.89 19.15
C GLU A 388 -7.13 -15.61 19.16
N ASN A 389 -7.02 -14.82 20.25
CA ASN A 389 -7.74 -13.54 20.39
C ASN A 389 -6.85 -12.33 20.14
N ALA A 390 -5.74 -12.49 19.44
CA ALA A 390 -4.84 -11.38 19.12
C ALA A 390 -5.52 -10.35 18.21
N GLU A 391 -5.43 -9.09 18.59
CA GLU A 391 -5.89 -7.95 17.83
C GLU A 391 -4.75 -7.33 17.04
N MET A 392 -4.97 -7.04 15.78
CA MET A 392 -3.95 -6.44 14.91
C MET A 392 -4.23 -4.95 14.68
N VAL A 393 -3.18 -4.15 14.74
CA VAL A 393 -3.18 -2.75 14.34
C VAL A 393 -2.16 -2.53 13.22
N SER A 394 -2.45 -1.59 12.34
CA SER A 394 -1.58 -1.26 11.20
C SER A 394 -1.19 0.20 11.22
N GLN A 395 0.09 0.50 10.94
CA GLN A 395 0.63 1.85 10.92
C GLN A 395 1.52 2.10 9.71
N PRO A 396 1.15 3.03 8.83
CA PRO A 396 2.06 3.47 7.77
C PRO A 396 3.26 4.21 8.37
N MET A 397 4.48 3.77 8.06
CA MET A 397 5.72 4.37 8.55
C MET A 397 6.62 4.76 7.40
N ALA A 398 6.91 6.05 7.28
CA ALA A 398 7.82 6.61 6.28
C ALA A 398 8.85 7.53 6.92
N CYS A 399 9.68 8.20 6.12
CA CYS A 399 10.53 9.27 6.64
C CYS A 399 9.68 10.35 7.30
N GLN A 400 9.99 10.67 8.55
CA GLN A 400 9.22 11.63 9.35
C GLN A 400 9.59 13.09 9.04
N GLN A 401 10.53 13.32 8.14
CA GLN A 401 11.03 14.67 7.77
C GLN A 401 11.43 15.46 9.03
N CYS A 402 12.23 14.83 9.87
CA CYS A 402 12.65 15.39 11.16
C CYS A 402 13.41 16.70 11.01
N GLU A 403 13.08 17.73 11.79
CA GLU A 403 13.83 19.00 11.80
C GLU A 403 15.19 18.84 12.50
N ALA A 404 15.23 18.11 13.62
CA ALA A 404 16.47 17.68 14.27
C ALA A 404 16.86 16.28 13.79
N ALA A 405 17.31 16.17 12.56
CA ALA A 405 17.46 14.90 11.87
C ALA A 405 18.77 14.18 12.24
N PRO A 406 18.74 13.08 13.00
CA PRO A 406 19.95 12.34 13.37
C PRO A 406 20.67 11.71 12.17
N CYS A 407 20.01 11.61 11.04
CA CYS A 407 20.60 11.13 9.81
C CYS A 407 21.46 12.16 9.08
N GLU A 408 21.35 13.45 9.40
CA GLU A 408 22.16 14.53 8.82
C GLU A 408 23.51 14.62 9.48
N THR A 409 23.52 14.60 10.81
CA THR A 409 24.76 14.76 11.60
C THR A 409 25.80 13.66 11.36
N VAL A 410 25.37 12.48 10.91
CA VAL A 410 26.26 11.33 10.65
C VAL A 410 26.66 11.18 9.19
N CYS A 411 26.21 12.07 8.30
CA CYS A 411 26.57 11.98 6.90
C CYS A 411 27.95 12.64 6.63
N PRO A 412 28.99 11.87 6.26
CA PRO A 412 30.35 12.38 6.12
C PRO A 412 30.51 13.34 4.95
N VAL A 413 29.57 13.35 4.00
CA VAL A 413 29.62 14.17 2.79
C VAL A 413 28.48 15.18 2.71
N ASN A 414 27.72 15.34 3.78
CA ASN A 414 26.55 16.23 3.83
C ASN A 414 25.58 16.01 2.65
N ALA A 415 25.32 14.73 2.32
CA ALA A 415 24.35 14.37 1.28
C ALA A 415 22.90 14.37 1.78
N THR A 416 22.70 14.40 3.10
CA THR A 416 21.39 14.56 3.74
C THR A 416 21.33 15.97 4.31
N VAL A 417 20.42 16.78 3.82
CA VAL A 417 20.32 18.21 4.12
C VAL A 417 18.88 18.66 4.28
N HIS A 418 18.64 19.75 5.00
CA HIS A 418 17.35 20.40 5.07
C HIS A 418 17.16 21.41 3.92
N THR A 419 15.93 21.48 3.43
CA THR A 419 15.49 22.53 2.51
C THR A 419 14.81 23.66 3.29
N ASP A 420 14.67 24.80 2.63
CA ASP A 420 14.02 25.99 3.20
C ASP A 420 12.56 25.77 3.59
N ASP A 421 11.91 24.80 2.96
CA ASP A 421 10.51 24.42 3.21
C ASP A 421 10.35 23.20 4.16
N GLY A 422 11.44 22.87 4.84
CA GLY A 422 11.45 21.91 5.93
C GLY A 422 11.54 20.45 5.53
N LEU A 423 11.93 20.16 4.30
CA LEU A 423 12.16 18.78 3.87
C LEU A 423 13.57 18.32 4.25
N ASN A 424 13.67 17.10 4.73
CA ASN A 424 14.95 16.40 4.82
C ASN A 424 15.25 15.81 3.43
N ALA A 425 16.09 16.46 2.66
CA ALA A 425 16.41 16.11 1.29
C ALA A 425 17.64 15.20 1.18
N MET A 426 17.77 14.52 0.04
CA MET A 426 18.93 13.71 -0.32
C MET A 426 19.57 14.23 -1.59
N ALA A 427 20.85 14.63 -1.51
CA ALA A 427 21.67 14.89 -2.68
C ALA A 427 22.26 13.56 -3.18
N TYR A 428 21.56 12.87 -4.07
CA TYR A 428 21.92 11.52 -4.51
C TYR A 428 23.33 11.45 -5.12
N ASN A 429 23.72 12.43 -5.92
CA ASN A 429 25.06 12.45 -6.56
C ASN A 429 26.19 12.69 -5.56
N ARG A 430 25.91 13.18 -4.36
CA ARG A 430 26.88 13.38 -3.28
C ARG A 430 26.98 12.17 -2.36
N CYS A 431 25.96 11.31 -2.34
CA CYS A 431 25.92 10.16 -1.45
C CYS A 431 26.97 9.11 -1.84
N ILE A 432 27.83 8.75 -0.90
CA ILE A 432 28.88 7.73 -1.05
C ILE A 432 28.51 6.37 -0.44
N GLY A 433 27.29 6.24 0.12
CA GLY A 433 26.74 4.97 0.56
C GLY A 433 27.30 4.38 1.85
N THR A 434 27.77 5.21 2.80
CA THR A 434 28.23 4.73 4.12
C THR A 434 27.14 4.05 4.94
N ARG A 435 25.85 4.32 4.64
CA ARG A 435 24.66 3.76 5.30
C ARG A 435 24.47 4.17 6.77
N TYR A 436 25.36 4.93 7.36
CA TYR A 436 25.24 5.33 8.75
C TYR A 436 23.93 6.11 8.99
N CYS A 437 23.50 6.95 8.05
CA CYS A 437 22.23 7.64 8.14
C CYS A 437 21.00 6.69 8.17
N ALA A 438 21.11 5.50 7.60
CA ALA A 438 20.07 4.47 7.68
C ALA A 438 20.06 3.81 9.06
N ASN A 439 21.23 3.49 9.61
CA ASN A 439 21.37 2.89 10.94
C ASN A 439 20.97 3.88 12.05
N ASN A 440 21.24 5.17 11.86
CA ASN A 440 20.92 6.21 12.85
C ASN A 440 19.48 6.75 12.73
N CYS A 441 18.68 6.23 11.80
CA CYS A 441 17.28 6.61 11.67
C CYS A 441 16.41 5.82 12.64
N PRO A 442 15.80 6.44 13.68
CA PRO A 442 14.99 5.71 14.66
C PRO A 442 13.69 5.15 14.07
N TYR A 443 13.28 5.64 12.90
CA TYR A 443 12.08 5.19 12.17
C TYR A 443 12.38 4.13 11.12
N THR A 444 13.63 3.74 10.93
CA THR A 444 14.09 2.77 9.91
C THR A 444 13.55 3.10 8.51
N ALA A 445 13.53 4.41 8.17
CA ALA A 445 12.86 4.93 6.98
C ALA A 445 13.78 5.19 5.78
N ARG A 446 15.03 4.74 5.85
CA ARG A 446 16.04 4.94 4.81
C ARG A 446 16.44 3.62 4.17
N ARG A 447 16.46 3.59 2.82
CA ARG A 447 16.72 2.39 2.03
C ARG A 447 18.00 2.54 1.23
N PHE A 448 18.90 1.56 1.36
CA PHE A 448 20.12 1.52 0.57
C PHE A 448 19.86 0.83 -0.77
N ASN A 449 20.21 1.48 -1.87
CA ASN A 449 20.07 0.93 -3.20
C ASN A 449 21.25 0.01 -3.53
N TRP A 450 21.01 -1.28 -3.51
CA TRP A 450 22.04 -2.32 -3.75
C TRP A 450 22.36 -2.54 -5.23
N PHE A 451 21.48 -2.09 -6.13
CA PHE A 451 21.50 -2.46 -7.52
C PHE A 451 21.52 -1.24 -8.46
N ASP A 452 22.15 -1.42 -9.64
CA ASP A 452 22.24 -0.36 -10.64
C ASP A 452 21.04 -0.38 -11.59
N TYR A 453 19.93 0.21 -11.16
CA TYR A 453 18.71 0.28 -11.97
C TYR A 453 18.82 1.26 -13.14
N ASN A 454 19.82 2.13 -13.18
CA ASN A 454 20.05 3.04 -14.31
C ASN A 454 20.58 2.30 -15.55
N LYS A 455 21.35 1.24 -15.35
CA LYS A 455 21.88 0.41 -16.45
C LYS A 455 20.81 -0.48 -17.08
N ARG A 456 19.67 -0.59 -16.42
CA ARG A 456 18.54 -1.34 -16.91
C ARG A 456 17.74 -0.49 -17.89
N ASN A 457 18.24 -0.38 -19.13
CA ASN A 457 17.49 0.23 -20.22
C ASN A 457 16.86 -0.87 -21.06
N PRO A 458 15.53 -1.04 -21.06
CA PRO A 458 14.88 -2.07 -21.82
C PRO A 458 14.95 -1.88 -23.34
N LEU A 459 15.49 -0.73 -23.82
CA LEU A 459 15.36 -0.38 -25.22
C LEU A 459 16.66 -0.27 -25.99
N THR A 460 17.78 -0.19 -25.34
CA THR A 460 19.05 -0.03 -26.05
C THR A 460 20.08 -1.03 -25.56
N GLU A 461 20.67 -1.74 -26.49
CA GLU A 461 21.97 -2.33 -26.26
C GLU A 461 22.94 -1.19 -25.96
N THR A 462 23.31 -1.04 -24.70
CA THR A 462 24.30 -0.03 -24.33
C THR A 462 25.65 -0.47 -24.86
N LYS A 463 26.18 0.22 -25.84
CA LYS A 463 27.57 0.06 -26.31
C LYS A 463 28.42 1.16 -25.69
N VAL A 464 29.41 0.78 -24.93
CA VAL A 464 30.44 1.68 -24.42
C VAL A 464 31.74 1.37 -25.16
N LEU A 465 32.30 2.34 -25.88
CA LEU A 465 33.49 2.16 -26.71
C LEU A 465 33.38 1.00 -27.72
N GLY A 466 32.19 0.81 -28.31
CA GLY A 466 31.95 -0.27 -29.27
C GLY A 466 31.76 -1.66 -28.67
N ILE A 467 31.96 -1.83 -27.35
CA ILE A 467 31.76 -3.09 -26.63
C ILE A 467 30.31 -3.17 -26.16
N LYS A 468 29.63 -4.26 -26.50
CA LYS A 468 28.30 -4.57 -26.03
C LYS A 468 28.35 -4.83 -24.51
N MET A 469 27.86 -3.88 -23.71
CA MET A 469 27.76 -4.08 -22.26
C MET A 469 26.53 -4.95 -22.00
N ASN A 470 26.77 -6.19 -21.64
CA ASN A 470 25.71 -7.04 -21.10
C ASN A 470 25.15 -6.39 -19.84
N ASN A 471 23.84 -6.36 -19.70
CA ASN A 471 23.18 -5.91 -18.49
C ASN A 471 23.72 -6.72 -17.31
N LEU A 472 24.55 -6.09 -16.48
CA LEU A 472 25.19 -6.71 -15.31
C LEU A 472 24.19 -7.06 -14.20
N TYR A 473 22.93 -6.74 -14.38
CA TYR A 473 21.87 -6.97 -13.40
C TYR A 473 20.67 -7.67 -14.02
N ALA A 474 20.54 -8.93 -13.69
CA ALA A 474 19.31 -9.69 -13.81
C ALA A 474 18.45 -9.45 -12.57
N GLY A 475 17.54 -8.51 -12.62
CA GLY A 475 16.55 -8.32 -11.57
C GLY A 475 15.43 -9.36 -11.66
N PRO A 476 14.38 -9.23 -10.82
CA PRO A 476 13.23 -10.15 -10.80
C PRO A 476 12.49 -10.25 -12.14
N LEU A 477 12.76 -9.35 -13.06
CA LEU A 477 12.17 -9.31 -14.40
C LEU A 477 12.99 -10.08 -15.46
N GLY A 478 14.06 -10.78 -15.05
CA GLY A 478 14.83 -11.68 -15.91
C GLY A 478 16.02 -11.05 -16.66
N GLU A 479 16.84 -11.90 -17.26
CA GLU A 479 18.08 -11.53 -17.94
C GLU A 479 17.92 -11.20 -19.43
N LYS A 480 16.85 -11.67 -20.06
CA LYS A 480 16.78 -11.70 -21.53
C LYS A 480 15.56 -10.95 -22.03
N LYS A 481 15.78 -10.08 -23.03
CA LYS A 481 14.75 -9.34 -23.78
C LYS A 481 13.74 -8.67 -22.86
N GLU A 482 14.14 -7.54 -22.31
CA GLU A 482 13.21 -6.69 -21.59
C GLU A 482 12.14 -6.19 -22.59
N ASP A 483 10.90 -6.37 -22.21
CA ASP A 483 9.75 -5.89 -22.94
C ASP A 483 9.76 -4.34 -22.97
N GLU A 484 9.47 -3.74 -24.10
CA GLU A 484 9.34 -2.29 -24.22
C GLU A 484 8.35 -1.68 -23.25
N SER A 485 7.34 -2.46 -22.84
CA SER A 485 6.35 -2.05 -21.84
C SER A 485 6.96 -1.70 -20.49
N LEU A 486 8.14 -2.21 -20.14
CA LEU A 486 8.84 -1.86 -18.90
C LEU A 486 9.24 -0.37 -18.82
N ARG A 487 9.31 0.33 -19.95
CA ARG A 487 9.48 1.78 -19.98
C ARG A 487 8.30 2.50 -19.35
N LEU A 488 7.10 2.03 -19.62
CA LEU A 488 5.85 2.66 -19.19
C LEU A 488 5.68 2.65 -17.67
N GLN A 489 6.41 1.80 -16.95
CA GLN A 489 6.40 1.80 -15.49
C GLN A 489 7.10 3.03 -14.87
N ARG A 490 7.97 3.73 -15.61
CA ARG A 490 8.78 4.81 -15.06
C ARG A 490 8.11 6.16 -15.21
N ASN A 491 8.05 6.90 -14.09
CA ASN A 491 7.63 8.29 -14.09
C ASN A 491 8.78 9.16 -14.64
N PRO A 492 8.60 9.86 -15.77
CA PRO A 492 9.65 10.68 -16.38
C PRO A 492 10.07 11.89 -15.53
N ASN A 493 9.21 12.31 -14.60
CA ASN A 493 9.47 13.46 -13.72
C ASN A 493 10.32 13.11 -12.49
N VAL A 494 10.69 11.84 -12.32
CA VAL A 494 11.43 11.36 -11.15
C VAL A 494 12.70 10.62 -11.57
N THR A 495 13.82 11.03 -11.01
CA THR A 495 15.11 10.39 -11.26
C THR A 495 15.12 8.93 -10.78
N VAL A 496 15.63 8.04 -11.62
CA VAL A 496 16.01 6.68 -11.20
C VAL A 496 17.37 6.78 -10.53
N ARG A 497 17.46 6.35 -9.27
CA ARG A 497 18.70 6.49 -8.49
C ARG A 497 19.69 5.40 -8.86
N MET A 498 20.96 5.74 -8.72
CA MET A 498 22.07 4.82 -8.99
C MET A 498 22.33 3.87 -7.83
N ARG A 499 23.12 2.84 -8.07
CA ARG A 499 23.62 1.93 -7.04
C ARG A 499 24.42 2.70 -5.97
N GLY A 500 24.29 2.29 -4.71
CA GLY A 500 25.10 2.78 -3.61
C GLY A 500 24.58 4.06 -2.94
N VAL A 501 23.42 4.57 -3.32
CA VAL A 501 22.79 5.71 -2.66
C VAL A 501 21.74 5.27 -1.66
N ILE A 502 21.41 6.17 -0.72
CA ILE A 502 20.28 6.01 0.18
C ILE A 502 19.04 6.70 -0.40
N GLU A 503 17.93 6.01 -0.38
CA GLU A 503 16.62 6.50 -0.78
C GLU A 503 15.67 6.61 0.43
N LYS A 504 14.73 7.52 0.37
CA LYS A 504 13.70 7.73 1.39
C LYS A 504 12.53 8.55 0.86
N CYS A 505 11.43 8.61 1.61
CA CYS A 505 10.30 9.48 1.29
C CYS A 505 10.75 10.96 1.15
N THR A 506 10.31 11.60 0.07
CA THR A 506 10.61 13.01 -0.27
C THR A 506 9.36 13.89 -0.19
N TYR A 507 8.23 13.40 0.32
CA TYR A 507 6.91 14.03 0.20
C TYR A 507 6.51 14.31 -1.26
N CYS A 508 6.95 13.46 -2.20
CA CYS A 508 6.73 13.66 -3.64
C CYS A 508 7.24 15.02 -4.11
N VAL A 509 8.52 15.32 -3.85
CA VAL A 509 9.15 16.62 -4.17
C VAL A 509 8.89 17.08 -5.60
N GLN A 510 8.81 16.17 -6.58
CA GLN A 510 8.48 16.49 -7.97
C GLN A 510 7.10 17.15 -8.11
N ARG A 511 6.11 16.73 -7.31
CA ARG A 511 4.78 17.35 -7.30
C ARG A 511 4.80 18.72 -6.64
N LEU A 512 5.60 18.88 -5.58
CA LEU A 512 5.79 20.17 -4.92
C LEU A 512 6.45 21.18 -5.87
N GLU A 513 7.53 20.79 -6.53
CA GLU A 513 8.24 21.66 -7.47
C GLU A 513 7.38 21.99 -8.69
N SER A 514 6.62 21.03 -9.23
CA SER A 514 5.68 21.30 -10.31
C SER A 514 4.61 22.34 -9.91
N ALA A 515 4.08 22.25 -8.69
CA ALA A 515 3.10 23.22 -8.19
C ALA A 515 3.73 24.61 -7.98
N LYS A 516 4.96 24.68 -7.45
CA LYS A 516 5.70 25.95 -7.30
C LYS A 516 6.01 26.59 -8.66
N ILE A 517 6.41 25.80 -9.66
CA ILE A 517 6.67 26.27 -11.02
C ILE A 517 5.39 26.81 -11.65
N LEU A 518 4.28 26.07 -11.56
CA LEU A 518 3.00 26.52 -12.06
C LEU A 518 2.55 27.83 -11.40
N GLN A 519 2.70 27.93 -10.08
CA GLN A 519 2.34 29.15 -9.34
C GLN A 519 3.16 30.36 -9.81
N LYS A 520 4.47 30.18 -10.03
CA LYS A 520 5.33 31.23 -10.60
C LYS A 520 4.87 31.67 -11.98
N GLN A 521 4.48 30.73 -12.85
CA GLN A 521 3.99 31.01 -14.19
C GLN A 521 2.65 31.80 -14.17
N VAL A 522 1.76 31.45 -13.24
CA VAL A 522 0.45 32.11 -13.10
C VAL A 522 0.60 33.52 -12.50
N GLN A 523 1.45 33.68 -11.50
CA GLN A 523 1.57 34.92 -10.73
C GLN A 523 2.52 35.94 -11.38
N ARG A 524 3.40 35.51 -12.29
CA ARG A 524 4.34 36.39 -13.03
C ARG A 524 5.09 37.38 -12.11
N ASP A 525 4.74 38.64 -12.22
CA ASP A 525 5.40 39.75 -11.49
C ASP A 525 4.87 39.99 -10.09
N SER A 526 3.76 39.33 -9.70
CA SER A 526 3.32 39.39 -8.31
C SER A 526 4.32 38.61 -7.45
N LYS A 527 4.70 39.17 -6.34
CA LYS A 527 5.65 38.52 -5.39
C LYS A 527 4.99 37.37 -4.60
N ASN A 528 3.73 37.04 -4.90
CA ASN A 528 3.02 35.98 -4.22
C ASN A 528 3.24 34.62 -4.93
N PHE A 529 4.31 33.93 -4.59
CA PHE A 529 4.65 32.61 -5.13
C PHE A 529 4.14 31.46 -4.25
N ARG A 530 3.29 31.72 -3.27
CA ARG A 530 2.75 30.70 -2.40
C ARG A 530 1.76 29.81 -3.15
N VAL A 531 1.98 28.50 -3.10
CA VAL A 531 1.08 27.52 -3.70
C VAL A 531 -0.27 27.58 -2.98
N PRO A 532 -1.41 27.59 -3.69
CA PRO A 532 -2.72 27.67 -3.06
C PRO A 532 -2.95 26.52 -2.08
N THR A 533 -3.71 26.79 -1.02
CA THR A 533 -4.05 25.85 0.05
C THR A 533 -4.51 24.50 -0.50
N ASP A 534 -3.96 23.41 0.02
CA ASP A 534 -4.37 22.02 -0.23
C ASP A 534 -4.40 21.57 -1.71
N THR A 535 -3.72 22.30 -2.61
CA THR A 535 -3.67 21.93 -4.05
C THR A 535 -2.72 20.77 -4.34
N VAL A 536 -1.66 20.60 -3.55
CA VAL A 536 -0.70 19.52 -3.71
C VAL A 536 -1.12 18.32 -2.90
N LYS A 537 -1.23 17.17 -3.58
CA LYS A 537 -1.46 15.88 -2.93
C LYS A 537 -0.28 14.96 -3.21
N THR A 538 0.26 14.32 -2.17
CA THR A 538 1.25 13.26 -2.32
C THR A 538 0.60 12.02 -2.96
N ALA A 539 1.39 11.16 -3.60
CA ALA A 539 0.86 9.96 -4.23
C ALA A 539 0.16 9.04 -3.23
N CYS A 540 0.72 8.89 -2.03
CA CYS A 540 0.11 8.09 -0.95
C CYS A 540 -1.21 8.69 -0.45
N GLN A 541 -1.33 10.03 -0.38
CA GLN A 541 -2.60 10.69 -0.03
C GLN A 541 -3.64 10.47 -1.11
N GLN A 542 -3.26 10.67 -2.38
CA GLN A 542 -4.18 10.57 -3.51
C GLN A 542 -4.76 9.15 -3.68
N SER A 543 -3.96 8.13 -3.36
CA SER A 543 -4.35 6.71 -3.48
C SER A 543 -5.05 6.15 -2.26
N CYS A 544 -5.12 6.90 -1.15
CA CYS A 544 -5.70 6.41 0.10
C CYS A 544 -7.23 6.31 0.00
N PRO A 545 -7.83 5.09 -0.02
CA PRO A 545 -9.27 4.96 -0.19
C PRO A 545 -10.07 5.41 1.04
N ALA A 546 -9.40 5.54 2.19
CA ALA A 546 -10.00 5.92 3.45
C ALA A 546 -9.72 7.40 3.83
N ASP A 547 -9.08 8.18 2.97
CA ASP A 547 -8.66 9.57 3.25
C ASP A 547 -7.95 9.73 4.61
N ALA A 548 -7.12 8.73 4.96
CA ALA A 548 -6.40 8.71 6.22
C ALA A 548 -5.15 9.62 6.23
N ILE A 549 -4.60 9.94 5.06
CA ILE A 549 -3.36 10.72 4.92
C ILE A 549 -3.72 12.15 4.52
N VAL A 550 -3.27 13.11 5.30
CA VAL A 550 -3.43 14.55 5.05
C VAL A 550 -2.05 15.18 4.93
N PHE A 551 -1.79 15.86 3.83
CA PHE A 551 -0.53 16.55 3.55
C PHE A 551 -0.81 18.02 3.20
N GLY A 552 0.07 18.93 3.59
CA GLY A 552 -0.09 20.35 3.27
C GLY A 552 0.97 21.26 3.90
N ASP A 553 0.72 22.56 3.81
CA ASP A 553 1.59 23.60 4.33
C ASP A 553 1.26 23.90 5.81
N LEU A 554 2.23 23.67 6.70
CA LEU A 554 2.13 23.92 8.14
C LEU A 554 2.13 25.42 8.49
N ALA A 555 2.53 26.28 7.57
CA ALA A 555 2.50 27.73 7.74
C ALA A 555 1.18 28.35 7.24
N ASP A 556 0.27 27.57 6.69
CA ASP A 556 -1.04 28.01 6.26
C ASP A 556 -2.12 27.54 7.26
N LYS A 557 -2.65 28.51 8.03
CA LYS A 557 -3.71 28.24 9.02
C LYS A 557 -4.99 27.62 8.45
N ASN A 558 -5.21 27.77 7.15
CA ASN A 558 -6.38 27.22 6.48
C ASN A 558 -6.14 25.80 5.97
N SER A 559 -4.91 25.34 5.93
CA SER A 559 -4.52 24.02 5.45
C SER A 559 -5.17 22.89 6.27
N ALA A 560 -5.59 21.85 5.58
CA ALA A 560 -6.16 20.66 6.20
C ALA A 560 -5.18 19.97 7.18
N VAL A 561 -3.88 20.00 6.89
CA VAL A 561 -2.85 19.42 7.75
C VAL A 561 -2.75 20.15 9.09
N VAL A 562 -2.84 21.48 9.10
CA VAL A 562 -2.83 22.29 10.32
C VAL A 562 -4.05 22.00 11.18
N LYS A 563 -5.24 21.94 10.56
CA LYS A 563 -6.47 21.56 11.26
C LYS A 563 -6.41 20.16 11.85
N ALA A 564 -5.80 19.21 11.13
CA ALA A 564 -5.62 17.86 11.63
C ALA A 564 -4.64 17.81 12.82
N LYS A 565 -3.51 18.53 12.75
CA LYS A 565 -2.55 18.64 13.87
C LYS A 565 -3.09 19.35 15.11
N ALA A 566 -4.09 20.21 14.95
CA ALA A 566 -4.78 20.84 16.08
C ALA A 566 -5.69 19.86 16.87
N SER A 567 -5.90 18.65 16.36
CA SER A 567 -6.66 17.62 17.08
C SER A 567 -5.94 17.20 18.36
N PRO A 568 -6.64 17.05 19.50
CA PRO A 568 -6.03 16.54 20.74
C PRO A 568 -5.51 15.10 20.60
N ARG A 569 -5.94 14.35 19.58
CA ARG A 569 -5.43 13.01 19.26
C ARG A 569 -4.07 13.02 18.55
N ASP A 570 -3.56 14.21 18.15
CA ASP A 570 -2.28 14.30 17.44
C ASP A 570 -1.11 13.92 18.36
N TYR A 571 -0.23 13.06 17.83
CA TYR A 571 0.99 12.68 18.51
C TYR A 571 2.12 12.42 17.52
N GLN A 572 3.35 12.59 17.99
CA GLN A 572 4.57 12.31 17.24
C GLN A 572 5.19 11.01 17.75
N VAL A 573 5.48 10.08 16.85
CA VAL A 573 6.14 8.82 17.20
C VAL A 573 7.54 9.12 17.72
N LEU A 574 7.91 8.52 18.87
CA LEU A 574 9.20 8.69 19.55
C LEU A 574 9.56 10.17 19.83
N LYS A 575 8.59 10.98 20.21
CA LYS A 575 8.77 12.42 20.48
C LYS A 575 9.89 12.69 21.47
N TYR A 576 10.04 11.83 22.49
CA TYR A 576 11.01 11.96 23.58
C TYR A 576 12.48 11.94 23.13
N ILE A 577 12.80 11.41 21.94
CA ILE A 577 14.18 11.46 21.42
C ILE A 577 14.53 12.80 20.75
N GLY A 578 13.61 13.75 20.67
CA GLY A 578 13.86 15.13 20.23
C GLY A 578 14.10 15.33 18.75
N THR A 579 13.72 14.39 17.87
CA THR A 579 13.94 14.48 16.42
C THR A 579 13.05 15.51 15.72
N ARG A 580 12.02 16.03 16.36
CA ARG A 580 11.06 17.02 15.83
C ARG A 580 10.47 16.61 14.48
N PRO A 581 9.67 15.51 14.43
CA PRO A 581 9.10 15.01 13.18
C PRO A 581 8.00 15.92 12.64
N ARG A 582 7.96 16.10 11.32
CA ARG A 582 6.90 16.84 10.61
C ARG A 582 5.73 15.97 10.21
N THR A 583 5.91 14.65 10.20
CA THR A 583 4.82 13.68 10.14
C THR A 583 4.33 13.41 11.56
N SER A 584 3.03 13.44 11.78
CA SER A 584 2.39 13.02 13.02
C SER A 584 1.21 12.09 12.75
N TYR A 585 0.62 11.56 13.79
CA TYR A 585 -0.46 10.60 13.72
C TYR A 585 -1.61 11.04 14.60
N LEU A 586 -2.85 10.80 14.16
CA LEU A 586 -4.00 10.88 15.05
C LEU A 586 -4.24 9.50 15.64
N ALA A 587 -4.22 9.41 16.97
CA ALA A 587 -4.47 8.17 17.69
C ALA A 587 -5.83 7.57 17.30
N ARG A 588 -5.89 6.26 17.22
CA ARG A 588 -7.12 5.53 16.94
C ARG A 588 -8.09 5.63 18.11
N LEU A 589 -9.35 5.93 17.81
CA LEU A 589 -10.45 5.75 18.76
C LEU A 589 -11.22 4.49 18.40
N ARG A 590 -11.43 3.64 19.38
CA ARG A 590 -12.02 2.32 19.21
C ARG A 590 -13.02 2.05 20.31
N ASN A 591 -14.22 1.64 19.92
CA ASN A 591 -15.30 1.32 20.86
C ASN A 591 -15.85 -0.09 20.54
N PRO A 592 -15.26 -1.15 21.11
CA PRO A 592 -15.84 -2.48 21.01
C PRO A 592 -17.27 -2.48 21.55
N ASN A 593 -18.18 -3.16 20.86
CA ASN A 593 -19.55 -3.29 21.36
C ASN A 593 -19.58 -4.26 22.57
N PRO A 594 -19.88 -3.79 23.78
CA PRO A 594 -19.83 -4.63 24.98
C PRO A 594 -20.89 -5.75 25.00
N LYS A 595 -21.84 -5.71 24.06
CA LYS A 595 -22.87 -6.75 23.91
C LYS A 595 -22.47 -7.90 22.97
N MET A 596 -21.32 -7.75 22.29
CA MET A 596 -20.81 -8.83 21.43
C MET A 596 -20.13 -9.91 22.28
N PRO A 597 -20.31 -11.19 21.95
CA PRO A 597 -19.56 -12.27 22.57
C PRO A 597 -18.06 -12.02 22.46
N GLY A 598 -17.31 -12.19 23.56
CA GLY A 598 -15.86 -11.98 23.59
C GLY A 598 -15.42 -10.52 23.66
N ALA A 599 -16.35 -9.56 23.85
CA ALA A 599 -16.00 -8.15 23.97
C ALA A 599 -15.07 -7.87 25.16
N GLU A 600 -15.17 -8.66 26.21
CA GLU A 600 -14.30 -8.64 27.39
C GLU A 600 -12.86 -9.05 27.10
N ASN A 601 -12.64 -9.78 26.01
CA ASN A 601 -11.32 -10.27 25.59
C ASN A 601 -10.64 -9.35 24.57
N ILE A 602 -11.28 -8.24 24.19
CA ILE A 602 -10.71 -7.31 23.22
C ILE A 602 -9.59 -6.53 23.88
N ALA A 603 -8.37 -6.74 23.41
CA ALA A 603 -7.22 -5.97 23.83
C ALA A 603 -7.31 -4.53 23.31
N VAL A 604 -7.32 -3.56 24.19
CA VAL A 604 -7.14 -2.14 23.86
C VAL A 604 -5.79 -1.73 24.43
N TRP A 605 -4.94 -1.11 23.63
CA TRP A 605 -3.67 -0.57 24.08
C TRP A 605 -3.96 0.52 25.12
N SER A 606 -3.92 0.16 26.41
CA SER A 606 -4.42 1.00 27.49
C SER A 606 -3.40 1.97 28.06
N LYS A 607 -3.86 2.75 29.06
CA LYS A 607 -3.18 3.88 29.70
C LYS A 607 -1.78 3.60 30.28
N ASN A 608 -1.46 2.37 30.60
CA ASN A 608 -0.33 2.03 31.47
C ASN A 608 0.80 1.32 30.74
N GLN A 609 0.89 1.47 29.41
CA GLN A 609 2.01 0.89 28.66
C GLN A 609 3.34 1.64 28.84
N PHE A 610 3.36 2.70 29.66
CA PHE A 610 4.60 3.48 29.88
C PHE A 610 4.60 4.11 31.29
#